data_df604238401e5132d9c513698845d0df
#
_entry.id   df604238401e5132d9c513698845d0df
#
_cell.length_a   1.000
_cell.length_b   1.000
_cell.length_c   1.000
_cell.angle_alpha   90.00
_cell.angle_beta   90.00
_cell.angle_gamma   90.00
#
_symmetry.space_group_name_H-M   'P 1'
#
loop_
_entity.id
_entity.type
_entity.pdbx_description
1 polymer ?
#
loop_
_entity_poly.entity_id
_entity_poly.type
_entity_poly.pdbx_seq_one_letter_code
_entity_poly.pdbx_strand_id
1 'polypeptide(L)'
;LFEDFAKECDIIYKEKQEAFDIQHEKLKEQYRSGVIDWKKYNSLFKKLQKEVNEEADNKRRALFGGGVSGLQDIYDAVSKGTFRDTGQVTYGHGSAYYTDRRRTNPNCSESLANYASLCVGHPELIDILAEDYPEIVTALRGCVEAMLKEVPK
;
A
#
# COMPACT_ATOMS: atom_id res chain seq x y z
N LEU A 1 -5.71 -1.64 14.80
CA LEU A 1 -5.41 -2.22 13.48
C LEU A 1 -4.74 -1.20 12.54
N PHE A 2 -5.42 -0.06 12.22
CA PHE A 2 -4.85 0.94 11.28
C PHE A 2 -3.63 1.66 11.85
N GLU A 3 -3.64 1.98 13.14
CA GLU A 3 -2.47 2.55 13.82
C GLU A 3 -1.27 1.62 13.83
N ASP A 4 -1.51 0.31 14.02
CA ASP A 4 -0.42 -0.68 14.02
C ASP A 4 0.15 -0.85 12.62
N PHE A 5 -0.70 -0.89 11.60
CA PHE A 5 -0.28 -0.90 10.21
C PHE A 5 0.56 0.35 9.86
N ALA A 6 0.15 1.54 10.33
CA ALA A 6 0.91 2.78 10.13
C ALA A 6 2.30 2.71 10.79
N LYS A 7 2.37 2.22 12.03
CA LYS A 7 3.64 2.03 12.75
C LYS A 7 4.58 1.08 12.00
N GLU A 8 4.06 -0.04 11.50
CA GLU A 8 4.86 -0.98 10.71
C GLU A 8 5.37 -0.37 9.40
N CYS A 9 4.56 0.43 8.71
CA CYS A 9 5.00 1.19 7.54
C CYS A 9 6.15 2.16 7.89
N ASP A 10 6.03 2.88 9.01
CA ASP A 10 7.05 3.81 9.49
C ASP A 10 8.35 3.10 9.87
N ILE A 11 8.26 1.92 10.50
CA ILE A 11 9.43 1.09 10.82
C ILE A 11 10.16 0.69 9.55
N ILE A 12 9.45 0.16 8.55
CA ILE A 12 10.04 -0.23 7.27
C ILE A 12 10.73 0.95 6.59
N TYR A 13 10.12 2.14 6.62
CA TYR A 13 10.71 3.35 6.05
C TYR A 13 11.99 3.78 6.78
N LYS A 14 11.98 3.78 8.12
CA LYS A 14 13.16 4.14 8.93
C LYS A 14 14.31 3.17 8.72
N GLU A 15 14.03 1.86 8.78
CA GLU A 15 15.04 0.83 8.53
C GLU A 15 15.67 0.97 7.14
N LYS A 16 14.85 1.25 6.12
CA LYS A 16 15.33 1.53 4.77
C LYS A 16 16.29 2.72 4.74
N GLN A 17 15.90 3.84 5.37
CA GLN A 17 16.71 5.05 5.39
C GLN A 17 18.03 4.84 6.13
N GLU A 18 17.98 4.21 7.30
CA GLU A 18 19.18 3.90 8.09
C GLU A 18 20.15 2.97 7.34
N ALA A 19 19.63 1.91 6.72
CA ALA A 19 20.45 0.98 5.93
C ALA A 19 21.12 1.67 4.76
N PHE A 20 20.38 2.55 4.07
CA PHE A 20 20.92 3.34 2.97
C PHE A 20 22.01 4.30 3.46
N ASP A 21 21.75 5.07 4.51
CA ASP A 21 22.67 6.10 5.00
C ASP A 21 24.00 5.50 5.47
N ILE A 22 23.96 4.39 6.22
CA ILE A 22 25.17 3.69 6.70
C ILE A 22 26.04 3.23 5.52
N GLN A 23 25.43 2.60 4.52
CA GLN A 23 26.19 2.06 3.38
C GLN A 23 26.65 3.18 2.43
N HIS A 24 25.85 4.22 2.26
CA HIS A 24 26.19 5.36 1.44
C HIS A 24 27.37 6.16 2.02
N GLU A 25 27.43 6.35 3.36
CA GLU A 25 28.60 7.01 3.98
C GLU A 25 29.89 6.20 3.76
N LYS A 26 29.86 4.88 3.91
CA LYS A 26 31.02 4.03 3.59
C LYS A 26 31.46 4.16 2.13
N LEU A 27 30.51 4.25 1.22
CA LEU A 27 30.79 4.43 -0.20
C LEU A 27 31.39 5.81 -0.50
N LYS A 28 30.90 6.86 0.14
CA LYS A 28 31.47 8.22 0.05
C LYS A 28 32.90 8.26 0.57
N GLU A 29 33.19 7.58 1.66
CA GLU A 29 34.53 7.52 2.23
C GLU A 29 35.53 6.84 1.28
N GLN A 30 35.15 5.73 0.63
CA GLN A 30 35.97 5.07 -0.38
C GLN A 30 36.25 5.99 -1.58
N TYR A 31 35.29 6.79 -1.99
CA TYR A 31 35.48 7.76 -3.06
C TYR A 31 36.40 8.93 -2.65
N ARG A 32 36.18 9.51 -1.46
CA ARG A 32 36.99 10.62 -0.93
C ARG A 32 38.43 10.21 -0.68
N SER A 33 38.67 8.98 -0.26
CA SER A 33 40.03 8.45 -0.04
C SER A 33 40.72 7.98 -1.34
N GLY A 34 40.05 8.07 -2.49
CA GLY A 34 40.60 7.67 -3.78
C GLY A 34 40.68 6.14 -4.01
N VAL A 35 40.06 5.33 -3.13
CA VAL A 35 39.99 3.87 -3.30
C VAL A 35 39.16 3.49 -4.52
N ILE A 36 38.14 4.28 -4.82
CA ILE A 36 37.29 4.12 -6.02
C ILE A 36 37.20 5.45 -6.79
N ASP A 37 37.06 5.35 -8.11
CA ASP A 37 36.81 6.50 -8.97
C ASP A 37 35.31 6.84 -9.05
N TRP A 38 35.00 7.97 -9.69
CA TRP A 38 33.62 8.44 -9.87
C TRP A 38 32.71 7.42 -10.62
N LYS A 39 33.25 6.74 -11.60
CA LYS A 39 32.50 5.75 -12.38
C LYS A 39 32.10 4.56 -11.52
N LYS A 40 33.03 4.08 -10.72
CA LYS A 40 32.80 2.98 -9.77
C LYS A 40 31.84 3.41 -8.65
N TYR A 41 32.04 4.62 -8.10
CA TYR A 41 31.11 5.18 -7.10
C TYR A 41 29.67 5.21 -7.62
N ASN A 42 29.40 5.77 -8.80
CA ASN A 42 28.07 5.83 -9.39
C ASN A 42 27.44 4.47 -9.63
N SER A 43 28.23 3.49 -10.08
CA SER A 43 27.77 2.12 -10.28
C SER A 43 27.34 1.48 -8.97
N LEU A 44 28.15 1.62 -7.92
CA LEU A 44 27.87 1.08 -6.58
C LEU A 44 26.71 1.80 -5.91
N PHE A 45 26.58 3.10 -6.09
CA PHE A 45 25.48 3.89 -5.57
C PHE A 45 24.13 3.44 -6.14
N LYS A 46 24.04 3.25 -7.46
CA LYS A 46 22.82 2.72 -8.10
C LYS A 46 22.49 1.31 -7.63
N LYS A 47 23.50 0.46 -7.44
CA LYS A 47 23.31 -0.89 -6.91
C LYS A 47 22.77 -0.85 -5.49
N LEU A 48 23.34 -0.01 -4.62
CA LEU A 48 22.89 0.20 -3.24
C LEU A 48 21.42 0.66 -3.20
N GLN A 49 21.06 1.68 -4.00
CA GLN A 49 19.68 2.15 -4.07
C GLN A 49 18.70 1.04 -4.46
N LYS A 50 19.08 0.22 -5.44
CA LYS A 50 18.27 -0.91 -5.88
C LYS A 50 18.09 -1.95 -4.79
N GLU A 51 19.17 -2.38 -4.14
CA GLU A 51 19.16 -3.42 -3.10
C GLU A 51 18.32 -3.00 -1.89
N VAL A 52 18.50 -1.76 -1.40
CA VAL A 52 17.75 -1.22 -0.26
C VAL A 52 16.26 -1.04 -0.60
N ASN A 53 15.94 -0.64 -1.84
CA ASN A 53 14.55 -0.54 -2.28
C ASN A 53 13.89 -1.91 -2.39
N GLU A 54 14.58 -2.92 -2.97
CA GLU A 54 14.05 -4.29 -3.08
C GLU A 54 13.77 -4.91 -1.72
N GLU A 55 14.63 -4.71 -0.73
CA GLU A 55 14.42 -5.21 0.63
C GLU A 55 13.19 -4.55 1.28
N ALA A 56 13.08 -3.22 1.21
CA ALA A 56 11.93 -2.49 1.72
C ALA A 56 10.62 -2.89 1.02
N ASP A 57 10.66 -3.08 -0.30
CA ASP A 57 9.50 -3.51 -1.09
C ASP A 57 9.05 -4.93 -0.72
N ASN A 58 9.98 -5.83 -0.41
CA ASN A 58 9.64 -7.17 0.06
C ASN A 58 8.95 -7.14 1.43
N LYS A 59 9.47 -6.33 2.37
CA LYS A 59 8.83 -6.12 3.69
C LYS A 59 7.42 -5.53 3.54
N ARG A 60 7.26 -4.52 2.67
CA ARG A 60 5.95 -3.91 2.38
C ARG A 60 4.97 -4.89 1.76
N ARG A 61 5.41 -5.73 0.81
CA ARG A 61 4.55 -6.77 0.23
C ARG A 61 4.05 -7.75 1.26
N ALA A 62 4.90 -8.17 2.20
CA ALA A 62 4.52 -9.06 3.28
C ALA A 62 3.46 -8.39 4.20
N LEU A 63 3.67 -7.12 4.58
CA LEU A 63 2.73 -6.36 5.39
C LEU A 63 1.38 -6.17 4.66
N PHE A 64 1.40 -5.79 3.38
CA PHE A 64 0.19 -5.56 2.59
C PHE A 64 -0.56 -6.86 2.28
N GLY A 65 0.14 -8.00 2.21
CA GLY A 65 -0.47 -9.32 2.08
C GLY A 65 -1.41 -9.69 3.22
N GLY A 66 -1.33 -9.00 4.36
CA GLY A 66 -2.25 -9.16 5.49
C GLY A 66 -3.65 -8.54 5.29
N GLY A 67 -3.93 -7.96 4.13
CA GLY A 67 -5.27 -7.45 3.78
C GLY A 67 -5.63 -6.08 4.36
N VAL A 68 -4.90 -5.57 5.35
CA VAL A 68 -5.21 -4.29 6.04
C VAL A 68 -5.14 -3.10 5.08
N SER A 69 -4.23 -3.11 4.12
CA SER A 69 -4.17 -2.09 3.07
C SER A 69 -5.43 -2.07 2.21
N GLY A 70 -5.93 -3.23 1.81
CA GLY A 70 -7.19 -3.35 1.06
C GLY A 70 -8.40 -2.87 1.86
N LEU A 71 -8.44 -3.19 3.16
CA LEU A 71 -9.46 -2.66 4.05
C LEU A 71 -9.41 -1.13 4.15
N GLN A 72 -8.22 -0.53 4.35
CA GLN A 72 -8.05 0.92 4.38
C GLN A 72 -8.45 1.60 3.06
N ASP A 73 -8.20 0.95 1.94
CA ASP A 73 -8.58 1.44 0.61
C ASP A 73 -10.11 1.49 0.44
N ILE A 74 -10.83 0.51 1.00
CA ILE A 74 -12.31 0.55 1.04
C ILE A 74 -12.79 1.73 1.90
N TYR A 75 -12.22 1.93 3.09
CA TYR A 75 -12.58 3.06 3.96
C TYR A 75 -12.30 4.41 3.25
N ASP A 76 -11.17 4.52 2.56
CA ASP A 76 -10.84 5.71 1.80
C ASP A 76 -11.82 5.94 0.64
N ALA A 77 -12.18 4.88 -0.09
CA ALA A 77 -13.16 4.94 -1.18
C ALA A 77 -14.55 5.35 -0.68
N VAL A 78 -15.01 4.80 0.43
CA VAL A 78 -16.31 5.16 1.07
C VAL A 78 -16.34 6.64 1.43
N SER A 79 -15.25 7.18 1.97
CA SER A 79 -15.10 8.60 2.32
C SER A 79 -14.73 9.49 1.14
N LYS A 80 -14.61 8.95 -0.07
CA LYS A 80 -14.13 9.63 -1.29
C LYS A 80 -12.76 10.30 -1.09
N GLY A 81 -11.86 9.62 -0.40
CA GLY A 81 -10.50 10.04 -0.16
C GLY A 81 -10.29 10.93 1.07
N THR A 82 -11.35 11.32 1.76
CA THR A 82 -11.25 12.19 2.93
C THR A 82 -10.46 11.54 4.06
N PHE A 83 -10.59 10.23 4.26
CA PHE A 83 -9.88 9.54 5.32
C PHE A 83 -8.37 9.49 5.09
N ARG A 84 -7.93 9.36 3.85
CA ARG A 84 -6.51 9.46 3.51
C ARG A 84 -5.98 10.87 3.69
N ASP A 85 -6.73 11.88 3.23
CA ASP A 85 -6.33 13.28 3.31
C ASP A 85 -6.24 13.79 4.76
N THR A 86 -7.08 13.26 5.65
CA THR A 86 -7.11 13.63 7.09
C THR A 86 -6.25 12.70 7.96
N GLY A 87 -5.61 11.69 7.38
CA GLY A 87 -4.75 10.76 8.10
C GLY A 87 -5.47 9.69 8.94
N GLN A 88 -6.78 9.49 8.73
CA GLN A 88 -7.55 8.43 9.39
C GLN A 88 -7.19 7.05 8.85
N VAL A 89 -6.73 6.98 7.59
CA VAL A 89 -6.10 5.81 7.00
C VAL A 89 -4.72 6.17 6.49
N THR A 90 -3.79 5.22 6.56
CA THR A 90 -2.41 5.40 6.09
C THR A 90 -2.27 5.07 4.61
N TYR A 91 -3.10 4.13 4.12
CA TYR A 91 -3.12 3.66 2.75
C TYR A 91 -4.44 4.05 2.08
N GLY A 92 -4.37 4.48 0.82
CA GLY A 92 -5.50 4.95 0.03
C GLY A 92 -5.05 5.97 -1.01
N HIS A 93 -6.01 6.50 -1.76
CA HIS A 93 -5.73 7.38 -2.91
C HIS A 93 -5.89 8.88 -2.61
N GLY A 94 -6.66 9.24 -1.57
CA GLY A 94 -7.04 10.62 -1.26
C GLY A 94 -8.10 11.20 -2.21
N SER A 95 -8.65 12.35 -1.83
CA SER A 95 -9.82 12.95 -2.51
C SER A 95 -9.58 13.35 -3.96
N ALA A 96 -8.34 13.71 -4.32
CA ALA A 96 -7.99 14.07 -5.69
C ALA A 96 -8.22 12.91 -6.68
N TYR A 97 -7.99 11.67 -6.25
CA TYR A 97 -8.24 10.48 -7.06
C TYR A 97 -9.73 10.29 -7.35
N TYR A 98 -10.58 10.44 -6.35
CA TYR A 98 -12.03 10.20 -6.47
C TYR A 98 -12.78 11.35 -7.14
N THR A 99 -12.18 12.53 -7.24
CA THR A 99 -12.74 13.69 -7.93
C THR A 99 -12.25 13.85 -9.37
N ASP A 100 -11.32 13.02 -9.83
CA ASP A 100 -10.82 13.06 -11.21
C ASP A 100 -11.92 12.62 -12.19
N ARG A 101 -12.41 13.57 -12.98
CA ARG A 101 -13.49 13.36 -13.97
C ARG A 101 -13.14 12.37 -15.09
N ARG A 102 -11.87 12.04 -15.26
CA ARG A 102 -11.40 11.03 -16.24
C ARG A 102 -11.63 9.60 -15.77
N ARG A 103 -11.93 9.40 -14.50
CA ARG A 103 -12.18 8.10 -13.87
C ARG A 103 -13.67 7.84 -13.77
N THR A 104 -14.10 6.64 -14.16
CA THR A 104 -15.50 6.22 -14.07
C THR A 104 -15.71 5.44 -12.77
N ASN A 105 -16.47 6.02 -11.83
CA ASN A 105 -16.82 5.40 -10.54
C ASN A 105 -15.64 4.80 -9.78
N PRO A 106 -14.55 5.53 -9.55
CA PRO A 106 -13.33 4.97 -8.96
C PRO A 106 -13.58 4.39 -7.56
N ASN A 107 -14.44 5.01 -6.76
CA ASN A 107 -14.81 4.50 -5.42
C ASN A 107 -15.48 3.13 -5.46
N CYS A 108 -16.37 2.88 -6.43
CA CYS A 108 -17.02 1.58 -6.58
C CYS A 108 -16.02 0.51 -7.05
N SER A 109 -15.16 0.84 -8.02
CA SER A 109 -14.18 -0.10 -8.57
C SER A 109 -13.17 -0.54 -7.52
N GLU A 110 -12.61 0.40 -6.77
CA GLU A 110 -11.63 0.13 -5.72
C GLU A 110 -12.27 -0.68 -4.58
N SER A 111 -13.44 -0.26 -4.09
CA SER A 111 -14.15 -0.97 -3.02
C SER A 111 -14.49 -2.40 -3.43
N LEU A 112 -14.97 -2.63 -4.64
CA LEU A 112 -15.35 -3.96 -5.11
C LEU A 112 -14.15 -4.88 -5.28
N ALA A 113 -13.05 -4.38 -5.88
CA ALA A 113 -11.84 -5.16 -6.08
C ALA A 113 -11.20 -5.57 -4.73
N ASN A 114 -11.08 -4.63 -3.80
CA ASN A 114 -10.54 -4.91 -2.48
C ASN A 114 -11.46 -5.82 -1.65
N TYR A 115 -12.78 -5.60 -1.71
CA TYR A 115 -13.76 -6.46 -1.04
C TYR A 115 -13.67 -7.91 -1.53
N ALA A 116 -13.64 -8.12 -2.85
CA ALA A 116 -13.51 -9.46 -3.41
C ALA A 116 -12.19 -10.14 -2.98
N SER A 117 -11.10 -9.40 -2.94
CA SER A 117 -9.81 -9.88 -2.46
C SER A 117 -9.86 -10.27 -0.98
N LEU A 118 -10.50 -9.45 -0.13
CA LEU A 118 -10.66 -9.72 1.29
C LEU A 118 -11.55 -10.96 1.55
N CYS A 119 -12.63 -11.14 0.78
CA CYS A 119 -13.46 -12.32 0.90
C CYS A 119 -12.70 -13.64 0.72
N VAL A 120 -11.65 -13.64 -0.12
CA VAL A 120 -10.85 -14.84 -0.40
C VAL A 120 -9.69 -14.98 0.59
N GLY A 121 -8.98 -13.90 0.85
CA GLY A 121 -7.73 -13.91 1.61
C GLY A 121 -7.87 -13.62 3.09
N HIS A 122 -8.81 -12.75 3.47
CA HIS A 122 -8.91 -12.20 4.82
C HIS A 122 -10.38 -11.94 5.22
N PRO A 123 -11.22 -12.99 5.26
CA PRO A 123 -12.66 -12.84 5.56
C PRO A 123 -12.92 -12.21 6.94
N GLU A 124 -12.00 -12.36 7.90
CA GLU A 124 -12.08 -11.74 9.22
C GLU A 124 -12.07 -10.20 9.17
N LEU A 125 -11.49 -9.59 8.14
CA LEU A 125 -11.50 -8.14 7.96
C LEU A 125 -12.84 -7.63 7.41
N ILE A 126 -13.65 -8.50 6.81
CA ILE A 126 -15.01 -8.16 6.37
C ILE A 126 -15.91 -7.92 7.58
N ASP A 127 -15.70 -8.65 8.68
CA ASP A 127 -16.47 -8.46 9.90
C ASP A 127 -16.23 -7.05 10.48
N ILE A 128 -15.00 -6.58 10.47
CA ILE A 128 -14.65 -5.19 10.88
C ILE A 128 -15.36 -4.17 9.97
N LEU A 129 -15.33 -4.38 8.66
CA LEU A 129 -16.02 -3.50 7.72
C LEU A 129 -17.53 -3.51 7.92
N ALA A 130 -18.10 -4.67 8.27
CA ALA A 130 -19.53 -4.83 8.50
C ALA A 130 -20.01 -4.17 9.80
N GLU A 131 -19.15 -4.06 10.80
CA GLU A 131 -19.45 -3.32 12.03
C GLU A 131 -19.58 -1.82 11.76
N ASP A 132 -18.67 -1.25 10.95
CA ASP A 132 -18.64 0.19 10.68
C ASP A 132 -19.58 0.60 9.52
N TYR A 133 -19.70 -0.25 8.49
CA TYR A 133 -20.42 0.04 7.24
C TYR A 133 -21.25 -1.15 6.75
N PRO A 134 -22.29 -1.59 7.48
CA PRO A 134 -23.07 -2.77 7.12
C PRO A 134 -23.80 -2.66 5.77
N GLU A 135 -24.23 -1.45 5.40
CA GLU A 135 -24.87 -1.19 4.11
C GLU A 135 -23.88 -1.31 2.94
N ILE A 136 -22.63 -0.91 3.14
CA ILE A 136 -21.57 -1.04 2.12
C ILE A 136 -21.24 -2.50 1.89
N VAL A 137 -21.09 -3.29 2.95
CA VAL A 137 -20.85 -4.75 2.85
C VAL A 137 -22.01 -5.43 2.13
N THR A 138 -23.25 -5.06 2.44
CA THR A 138 -24.45 -5.60 1.77
C THR A 138 -24.43 -5.29 0.27
N ALA A 139 -24.12 -4.05 -0.11
CA ALA A 139 -24.05 -3.63 -1.51
C ALA A 139 -22.91 -4.35 -2.26
N LEU A 140 -21.71 -4.41 -1.69
CA LEU A 140 -20.55 -5.07 -2.30
C LEU A 140 -20.77 -6.57 -2.47
N ARG A 141 -21.36 -7.24 -1.48
CA ARG A 141 -21.75 -8.65 -1.57
C ARG A 141 -22.72 -8.89 -2.71
N GLY A 142 -23.77 -8.07 -2.83
CA GLY A 142 -24.72 -8.15 -3.93
C GLY A 142 -24.07 -8.00 -5.30
N CYS A 143 -23.09 -7.10 -5.44
CA CYS A 143 -22.33 -6.95 -6.67
C CYS A 143 -21.51 -8.20 -7.01
N VAL A 144 -20.80 -8.78 -6.04
CA VAL A 144 -20.01 -10.01 -6.25
C VAL A 144 -20.92 -11.18 -6.64
N GLU A 145 -22.05 -11.35 -5.96
CA GLU A 145 -23.02 -12.40 -6.27
C GLU A 145 -23.62 -12.24 -7.69
N ALA A 146 -23.88 -11.02 -8.12
CA ALA A 146 -24.36 -10.76 -9.47
C ALA A 146 -23.29 -11.12 -10.52
N MET A 147 -22.04 -10.74 -10.29
CA MET A 147 -20.92 -11.07 -11.20
C MET A 147 -20.72 -12.59 -11.30
N LEU A 148 -20.82 -13.32 -10.20
CA LEU A 148 -20.67 -14.79 -10.20
C LEU A 148 -21.77 -15.51 -10.98
N LYS A 149 -22.98 -14.93 -11.06
CA LYS A 149 -24.09 -15.49 -11.85
C LYS A 149 -23.90 -15.31 -13.36
N GLU A 150 -23.11 -14.32 -13.78
CA GLU A 150 -22.83 -14.03 -15.19
C GLU A 150 -21.65 -14.84 -15.75
N VAL A 151 -20.89 -15.55 -14.90
CA VAL A 151 -19.80 -16.43 -15.36
C VAL A 151 -20.39 -17.67 -16.01
N PRO A 152 -20.12 -17.94 -17.31
CA PRO A 152 -20.56 -19.16 -17.98
C PRO A 152 -20.00 -20.39 -17.26
N LYS A 153 -20.83 -21.40 -17.08
CA LYS A 153 -20.43 -22.70 -16.50
C LYS A 153 -19.61 -23.50 -17.51
#